data_1a7839bbe99f960c575406788ed1e70f
#
_entry.id   1a7839bbe99f960c575406788ed1e70f
#
_cell.length_a   1.000
_cell.length_b   1.000
_cell.length_c   1.000
_cell.angle_alpha   90.00
_cell.angle_beta   90.00
_cell.angle_gamma   90.00
#
_symmetry.space_group_name_H-M   'P 1'
#
loop_
_entity.id
_entity.type
_entity.pdbx_description
1 polymer ?
#
loop_
_entity_poly.entity_id
_entity_poly.type
_entity_poly.pdbx_seq_one_letter_code
_entity_poly.pdbx_strand_id
1 'polypeptide(L)'
;MKLCLLGLAAMLITSPVYADEAMTVLQDLGSKWQTAYNNGEPAKFADLYTQDAFFSSGVLGTLKGKPEIEKAIADQIKKTPKITVHPIAAQQSGNVVWGHGEFVFDDGPSGNYGITVVNNAGSWHIAMHVSNTNPPKKQ
;
A
#
# COMPACT_ATOMS: atom_id res chain seq x y z
N MET A 1 1.67 -39.51 48.44
CA MET A 1 0.76 -39.20 47.33
C MET A 1 1.23 -37.89 46.70
N LYS A 2 1.91 -37.97 45.57
CA LYS A 2 2.45 -36.77 44.86
C LYS A 2 1.47 -36.38 43.75
N LEU A 3 0.88 -35.19 43.89
CA LEU A 3 0.00 -34.61 42.89
C LEU A 3 0.86 -33.95 41.80
N CYS A 4 0.88 -34.51 40.58
CA CYS A 4 1.46 -33.86 39.41
C CYS A 4 0.44 -32.85 38.85
N LEU A 5 0.73 -31.55 38.97
CA LEU A 5 0.03 -30.52 38.22
C LEU A 5 0.56 -30.54 36.76
N LEU A 6 -0.27 -31.02 35.84
CA LEU A 6 -0.06 -30.78 34.42
C LEU A 6 -0.40 -29.32 34.11
N GLY A 7 0.63 -28.54 33.82
CA GLY A 7 0.47 -27.20 33.26
C GLY A 7 -0.06 -27.26 31.81
N LEU A 8 -1.28 -26.83 31.63
CA LEU A 8 -1.89 -26.63 30.32
C LEU A 8 -1.28 -25.37 29.64
N ALA A 9 -0.30 -25.57 28.77
CA ALA A 9 0.20 -24.46 27.92
C ALA A 9 -0.88 -24.14 26.91
N ALA A 10 -1.61 -23.06 27.13
CA ALA A 10 -2.51 -22.50 26.12
C ALA A 10 -1.68 -21.90 25.00
N MET A 11 -1.55 -22.62 23.88
CA MET A 11 -1.08 -22.05 22.62
C MET A 11 -2.13 -21.05 22.16
N LEU A 12 -1.80 -19.77 22.25
CA LEU A 12 -2.53 -18.69 21.59
C LEU A 12 -2.36 -18.87 20.08
N ILE A 13 -3.32 -19.51 19.45
CA ILE A 13 -3.46 -19.53 18.00
C ILE A 13 -3.83 -18.11 17.61
N THR A 14 -2.86 -17.34 17.11
CA THR A 14 -3.10 -16.01 16.52
C THR A 14 -3.98 -16.20 15.30
N SER A 15 -5.20 -15.72 15.43
CA SER A 15 -6.29 -15.93 14.49
C SER A 15 -6.03 -15.29 13.12
N PRO A 16 -6.52 -15.87 12.02
CA PRO A 16 -6.45 -15.30 10.67
C PRO A 16 -7.17 -13.95 10.50
N VAL A 17 -7.91 -13.50 11.50
CA VAL A 17 -8.68 -12.25 11.51
C VAL A 17 -7.84 -11.02 11.20
N TYR A 18 -6.59 -10.95 11.68
CA TYR A 18 -5.72 -9.78 11.41
C TYR A 18 -5.23 -9.67 9.97
N ALA A 19 -5.12 -10.79 9.26
CA ALA A 19 -4.75 -10.78 7.84
C ALA A 19 -5.90 -10.25 6.96
N ASP A 20 -7.13 -10.56 7.29
CA ASP A 20 -8.32 -10.09 6.58
C ASP A 20 -8.54 -8.59 6.79
N GLU A 21 -8.33 -8.07 8.01
CA GLU A 21 -8.41 -6.64 8.30
C GLU A 21 -7.32 -5.86 7.56
N ALA A 22 -6.08 -6.34 7.58
CA ALA A 22 -4.97 -5.73 6.86
C ALA A 22 -5.22 -5.67 5.34
N MET A 23 -5.75 -6.75 4.76
CA MET A 23 -6.10 -6.79 3.35
C MET A 23 -7.23 -5.81 3.03
N THR A 24 -8.22 -5.68 3.88
CA THR A 24 -9.30 -4.69 3.72
C THR A 24 -8.75 -3.26 3.68
N VAL A 25 -7.80 -2.93 4.54
CA VAL A 25 -7.12 -1.61 4.54
C VAL A 25 -6.39 -1.38 3.21
N LEU A 26 -5.65 -2.38 2.71
CA LEU A 26 -4.95 -2.27 1.43
C LEU A 26 -5.91 -2.12 0.24
N GLN A 27 -7.00 -2.86 0.24
CA GLN A 27 -8.01 -2.79 -0.81
C GLN A 27 -8.71 -1.43 -0.85
N ASP A 28 -9.09 -0.89 0.31
CA ASP A 28 -9.72 0.43 0.42
C ASP A 28 -8.77 1.54 -0.06
N LEU A 29 -7.53 1.54 0.42
CA LEU A 29 -6.52 2.51 0.00
C LEU A 29 -6.15 2.35 -1.48
N GLY A 30 -6.02 1.12 -1.97
CA GLY A 30 -5.75 0.85 -3.38
C GLY A 30 -6.85 1.36 -4.30
N SER A 31 -8.11 1.17 -3.91
CA SER A 31 -9.28 1.67 -4.64
C SER A 31 -9.31 3.21 -4.67
N LYS A 32 -9.08 3.88 -3.54
CA LYS A 32 -9.00 5.35 -3.45
C LYS A 32 -7.83 5.89 -4.27
N TRP A 33 -6.68 5.26 -4.18
CA TRP A 33 -5.47 5.59 -4.92
C TRP A 33 -5.69 5.52 -6.43
N GLN A 34 -6.22 4.39 -6.91
CA GLN A 34 -6.56 4.17 -8.31
C GLN A 34 -7.58 5.19 -8.81
N THR A 35 -8.62 5.44 -8.03
CA THR A 35 -9.68 6.41 -8.38
C THR A 35 -9.13 7.82 -8.51
N ALA A 36 -8.35 8.29 -7.53
CA ALA A 36 -7.76 9.63 -7.56
C ALA A 36 -6.78 9.79 -8.74
N TYR A 37 -5.96 8.76 -9.01
CA TYR A 37 -5.06 8.75 -10.15
C TYR A 37 -5.82 8.81 -11.48
N ASN A 38 -6.78 7.94 -11.69
CA ASN A 38 -7.52 7.80 -12.94
C ASN A 38 -8.45 8.99 -13.24
N ASN A 39 -8.88 9.70 -12.19
CA ASN A 39 -9.70 10.91 -12.33
C ASN A 39 -8.87 12.18 -12.49
N GLY A 40 -7.54 12.10 -12.40
CA GLY A 40 -6.68 13.29 -12.49
C GLY A 40 -6.79 14.20 -11.27
N GLU A 41 -6.89 13.63 -10.07
CA GLU A 41 -7.09 14.32 -8.80
C GLU A 41 -5.83 14.24 -7.90
N PRO A 42 -4.73 14.95 -8.23
CA PRO A 42 -3.45 14.80 -7.52
C PRO A 42 -3.52 15.19 -6.03
N ALA A 43 -4.37 16.14 -5.66
CA ALA A 43 -4.56 16.51 -4.26
C ALA A 43 -5.20 15.36 -3.47
N LYS A 44 -6.27 14.74 -3.98
CA LYS A 44 -6.89 13.57 -3.35
C LYS A 44 -5.95 12.37 -3.30
N PHE A 45 -5.11 12.20 -4.32
CA PHE A 45 -4.06 11.20 -4.32
C PHE A 45 -3.06 11.44 -3.17
N ALA A 46 -2.55 12.64 -3.04
CA ALA A 46 -1.59 13.01 -2.01
C ALA A 46 -2.19 12.93 -0.58
N ASP A 47 -3.50 13.15 -0.43
CA ASP A 47 -4.20 13.02 0.85
C ASP A 47 -4.21 11.59 1.42
N LEU A 48 -3.95 10.59 0.60
CA LEU A 48 -3.78 9.21 1.06
C LEU A 48 -2.45 8.97 1.79
N TYR A 49 -1.52 9.92 1.72
CA TYR A 49 -0.18 9.82 2.31
C TYR A 49 -0.06 10.61 3.61
N THR A 50 0.85 10.18 4.48
CA THR A 50 1.24 11.00 5.64
C THR A 50 1.98 12.26 5.18
N GLN A 51 2.03 13.28 6.04
CA GLN A 51 2.68 14.56 5.72
C GLN A 51 4.15 14.41 5.33
N ASP A 52 4.83 13.44 5.95
CA ASP A 52 6.25 13.14 5.80
C ASP A 52 6.53 11.84 5.02
N ALA A 53 5.55 11.35 4.27
CA ALA A 53 5.65 10.09 3.54
C ALA A 53 6.80 10.06 2.54
N PHE A 54 7.29 8.85 2.26
CA PHE A 54 8.20 8.58 1.15
C PHE A 54 7.46 7.86 0.03
N PHE A 55 7.66 8.33 -1.19
CA PHE A 55 7.26 7.61 -2.40
C PHE A 55 8.48 7.45 -3.31
N SER A 56 8.86 6.22 -3.59
CA SER A 56 10.01 5.90 -4.45
C SER A 56 9.59 5.03 -5.62
N SER A 57 9.94 5.44 -6.82
CA SER A 57 9.71 4.64 -8.02
C SER A 57 10.88 4.77 -9.00
N GLY A 58 11.02 3.78 -9.89
CA GLY A 58 12.04 3.82 -10.94
C GLY A 58 11.86 4.98 -11.94
N VAL A 59 10.65 5.55 -12.02
CA VAL A 59 10.32 6.64 -12.97
C VAL A 59 10.45 8.01 -12.31
N LEU A 60 9.95 8.16 -11.08
CA LEU A 60 9.88 9.46 -10.39
C LEU A 60 11.05 9.70 -9.44
N GLY A 61 11.88 8.67 -9.20
CA GLY A 61 12.87 8.73 -8.11
C GLY A 61 12.21 8.68 -6.74
N THR A 62 12.85 9.27 -5.75
CA THR A 62 12.35 9.33 -4.38
C THR A 62 11.80 10.72 -4.07
N LEU A 63 10.53 10.77 -3.71
CA LEU A 63 9.78 11.95 -3.32
C LEU A 63 9.58 11.96 -1.80
N LYS A 64 9.67 13.11 -1.18
CA LYS A 64 9.54 13.28 0.27
C LYS A 64 8.41 14.25 0.61
N GLY A 65 7.41 13.73 1.32
CA GLY A 65 6.28 14.50 1.80
C GLY A 65 5.19 14.73 0.76
N LYS A 66 4.00 15.03 1.25
CA LYS A 66 2.80 15.26 0.43
C LYS A 66 3.03 16.27 -0.71
N PRO A 67 3.64 17.44 -0.51
CA PRO A 67 3.76 18.45 -1.57
C PRO A 67 4.57 17.97 -2.77
N GLU A 68 5.67 17.22 -2.55
CA GLU A 68 6.45 16.67 -3.63
C GLU A 68 5.70 15.56 -4.37
N ILE A 69 5.00 14.69 -3.61
CA ILE A 69 4.18 13.62 -4.17
C ILE A 69 3.06 14.20 -5.04
N GLU A 70 2.32 15.19 -4.54
CA GLU A 70 1.23 15.84 -5.27
C GLU A 70 1.71 16.45 -6.60
N LYS A 71 2.81 17.20 -6.53
CA LYS A 71 3.41 17.85 -7.72
C LYS A 71 3.85 16.84 -8.77
N ALA A 72 4.57 15.79 -8.36
CA ALA A 72 5.07 14.77 -9.27
C ALA A 72 3.93 13.97 -9.91
N ILE A 73 2.91 13.63 -9.14
CA ILE A 73 1.74 12.92 -9.63
C ILE A 73 0.89 13.80 -10.55
N ALA A 74 0.74 15.09 -10.28
CA ALA A 74 0.04 16.02 -11.18
C ALA A 74 0.65 16.08 -12.58
N ASP A 75 1.98 15.94 -12.67
CA ASP A 75 2.69 15.90 -13.95
C ASP A 75 2.62 14.52 -14.60
N GLN A 76 2.64 13.45 -13.81
CA GLN A 76 2.60 12.09 -14.32
C GLN A 76 1.23 11.70 -14.88
N ILE A 77 0.15 12.01 -14.19
CA ILE A 77 -1.23 11.70 -14.59
C ILE A 77 -1.53 12.20 -16.01
N LYS A 78 -0.96 13.33 -16.41
CA LYS A 78 -1.14 13.91 -17.74
C LYS A 78 -0.47 13.12 -18.87
N LYS A 79 0.49 12.26 -18.54
CA LYS A 79 1.39 11.59 -19.49
C LYS A 79 1.19 10.08 -19.55
N THR A 80 0.41 9.53 -18.62
CA THR A 80 0.25 8.08 -18.46
C THR A 80 -1.20 7.66 -18.66
N PRO A 81 -1.42 6.43 -19.16
CA PRO A 81 -2.75 5.82 -19.21
C PRO A 81 -3.33 5.62 -17.81
N LYS A 82 -4.59 5.21 -17.78
CA LYS A 82 -5.23 4.75 -16.55
C LYS A 82 -4.50 3.55 -15.96
N ILE A 83 -4.60 3.40 -14.66
CA ILE A 83 -3.94 2.34 -13.91
C ILE A 83 -4.98 1.49 -13.17
N THR A 84 -4.69 0.20 -13.08
CA THR A 84 -5.40 -0.73 -12.19
C THR A 84 -4.41 -1.25 -11.16
N VAL A 85 -4.82 -1.31 -9.89
CA VAL A 85 -3.99 -1.85 -8.79
C VAL A 85 -4.64 -3.08 -8.19
N HIS A 86 -3.82 -4.07 -7.88
CA HIS A 86 -4.21 -5.36 -7.32
C HIS A 86 -3.42 -5.65 -6.05
N PRO A 87 -3.97 -5.41 -4.86
CA PRO A 87 -3.37 -5.86 -3.60
C PRO A 87 -3.27 -7.39 -3.58
N ILE A 88 -2.12 -7.93 -3.15
CA ILE A 88 -1.85 -9.37 -3.13
C ILE A 88 -1.79 -9.91 -1.70
N ALA A 89 -1.03 -9.25 -0.82
CA ALA A 89 -0.86 -9.67 0.55
C ALA A 89 -0.67 -8.49 1.48
N ALA A 90 -1.18 -8.63 2.69
CA ALA A 90 -1.04 -7.64 3.75
C ALA A 90 -0.86 -8.30 5.10
N GLN A 91 -0.17 -7.61 6.00
CA GLN A 91 -0.01 -7.97 7.40
C GLN A 91 -0.19 -6.74 8.27
N GLN A 92 -0.54 -6.93 9.52
CA GLN A 92 -0.77 -5.86 10.50
C GLN A 92 -0.07 -6.15 11.81
N SER A 93 0.49 -5.10 12.40
CA SER A 93 0.94 -5.08 13.79
C SER A 93 0.53 -3.76 14.43
N GLY A 94 -0.39 -3.82 15.38
CA GLY A 94 -0.93 -2.62 16.02
C GLY A 94 -1.56 -1.65 15.01
N ASN A 95 -1.07 -0.43 14.99
CA ASN A 95 -1.53 0.64 14.09
C ASN A 95 -0.74 0.73 12.76
N VAL A 96 -0.01 -0.33 12.39
CA VAL A 96 0.76 -0.41 11.16
C VAL A 96 0.29 -1.59 10.32
N VAL A 97 -0.01 -1.33 9.06
CA VAL A 97 -0.24 -2.34 8.02
C VAL A 97 0.87 -2.21 6.98
N TRP A 98 1.39 -3.33 6.51
CA TRP A 98 2.28 -3.37 5.35
C TRP A 98 1.84 -4.45 4.40
N GLY A 99 2.13 -4.24 3.15
CA GLY A 99 1.75 -5.20 2.13
C GLY A 99 2.30 -4.84 0.77
N HIS A 100 1.95 -5.66 -0.19
CA HIS A 100 2.35 -5.46 -1.57
C HIS A 100 1.24 -5.87 -2.54
N GLY A 101 1.41 -5.43 -3.77
CA GLY A 101 0.53 -5.76 -4.87
C GLY A 101 1.17 -5.48 -6.21
N GLU A 102 0.35 -5.57 -7.23
CA GLU A 102 0.71 -5.30 -8.61
C GLU A 102 -0.09 -4.12 -9.14
N PHE A 103 0.45 -3.47 -10.15
CA PHE A 103 -0.26 -2.48 -10.95
C PHE A 103 -0.08 -2.74 -12.44
N VAL A 104 -1.06 -2.32 -13.22
CA VAL A 104 -1.05 -2.41 -14.68
C VAL A 104 -1.57 -1.10 -15.24
N PHE A 105 -0.85 -0.49 -16.16
CA PHE A 105 -1.34 0.62 -16.96
C PHE A 105 -2.11 0.10 -18.17
N ASP A 106 -3.20 0.75 -18.55
CA ASP A 106 -3.91 0.44 -19.79
C ASP A 106 -2.96 0.62 -20.97
N ASP A 107 -2.79 -0.42 -21.78
CA ASP A 107 -1.87 -0.44 -22.94
C ASP A 107 -0.41 -0.07 -22.58
N GLY A 108 0.00 -0.32 -21.34
CA GLY A 108 1.29 0.08 -20.81
C GLY A 108 1.99 -0.99 -19.98
N PRO A 109 3.06 -0.58 -19.30
CA PRO A 109 3.82 -1.48 -18.46
C PRO A 109 3.01 -1.90 -17.22
N SER A 110 3.35 -3.06 -16.68
CA SER A 110 2.95 -3.51 -15.36
C SER A 110 4.11 -3.36 -14.37
N GLY A 111 3.82 -3.48 -13.10
CA GLY A 111 4.83 -3.45 -12.07
C GLY A 111 4.33 -3.95 -10.73
N ASN A 112 5.21 -3.83 -9.74
CA ASN A 112 4.92 -4.21 -8.37
C ASN A 112 5.05 -3.00 -7.46
N TYR A 113 4.31 -3.03 -6.35
CA TYR A 113 4.45 -2.03 -5.30
C TYR A 113 4.48 -2.68 -3.92
N GLY A 114 5.13 -2.00 -2.99
CA GLY A 114 5.08 -2.28 -1.56
C GLY A 114 4.72 -1.01 -0.80
N ILE A 115 3.87 -1.14 0.21
CA ILE A 115 3.47 -0.01 1.04
C ILE A 115 3.51 -0.33 2.52
N THR A 116 3.76 0.71 3.32
CA THR A 116 3.54 0.74 4.76
C THR A 116 2.51 1.81 5.05
N VAL A 117 1.50 1.44 5.80
CA VAL A 117 0.33 2.27 6.12
C VAL A 117 0.23 2.40 7.63
N VAL A 118 -0.06 3.59 8.11
CA VAL A 118 -0.19 3.87 9.55
C VAL A 118 -1.58 4.41 9.86
N ASN A 119 -2.13 3.98 10.99
CA ASN A 119 -3.38 4.51 11.50
C ASN A 119 -3.10 5.64 12.50
N ASN A 120 -3.58 6.83 12.18
CA ASN A 120 -3.56 7.98 13.06
C ASN A 120 -5.00 8.42 13.33
N ALA A 121 -5.43 8.30 14.60
CA ALA A 121 -6.76 8.72 15.04
C ALA A 121 -7.92 8.14 14.20
N GLY A 122 -7.84 6.86 13.82
CA GLY A 122 -8.88 6.16 13.07
C GLY A 122 -8.79 6.26 11.54
N SER A 123 -7.82 6.98 11.00
CA SER A 123 -7.59 7.11 9.56
C SER A 123 -6.27 6.48 9.13
N TRP A 124 -6.32 5.65 8.09
CA TRP A 124 -5.15 5.00 7.51
C TRP A 124 -4.51 5.86 6.42
N HIS A 125 -3.19 6.07 6.52
CA HIS A 125 -2.42 6.84 5.54
C HIS A 125 -1.14 6.09 5.18
N ILE A 126 -0.71 6.23 3.92
CA ILE A 126 0.52 5.63 3.41
C ILE A 126 1.71 6.43 3.93
N ALA A 127 2.59 5.77 4.68
CA ALA A 127 3.84 6.36 5.18
C ALA A 127 5.02 6.08 4.24
N MET A 128 5.00 4.93 3.56
CA MET A 128 6.02 4.56 2.59
C MET A 128 5.38 3.81 1.43
N HIS A 129 5.77 4.18 0.22
CA HIS A 129 5.37 3.53 -1.03
C HIS A 129 6.61 3.33 -1.90
N VAL A 130 6.87 2.13 -2.30
CA VAL A 130 7.94 1.78 -3.24
C VAL A 130 7.34 1.04 -4.42
N SER A 131 7.71 1.40 -5.64
CA SER A 131 7.21 0.72 -6.84
C SER A 131 8.31 0.57 -7.90
N ASN A 132 8.16 -0.46 -8.71
CA ASN A 132 9.00 -0.70 -9.88
C ASN A 132 8.16 -1.23 -11.04
N THR A 133 8.56 -0.91 -12.24
CA THR A 133 8.01 -1.52 -13.46
C THR A 133 8.68 -2.85 -13.75
N ASN A 134 7.92 -3.80 -14.25
CA ASN A 134 8.44 -5.07 -14.74
C ASN A 134 9.19 -4.88 -16.05
N PRO A 135 10.24 -5.65 -16.32
CA PRO A 135 10.88 -5.62 -17.62
C PRO A 135 9.89 -6.03 -18.73
N PRO A 136 10.06 -5.54 -19.97
CA PRO A 136 9.25 -5.97 -21.09
C PRO A 136 9.28 -7.50 -21.23
N LYS A 137 8.11 -8.11 -21.51
CA LYS A 137 8.07 -9.54 -21.82
C LYS A 137 8.93 -9.81 -23.05
N LYS A 138 9.90 -10.69 -22.94
CA LYS A 138 10.64 -11.17 -24.12
C LYS A 138 9.64 -11.83 -25.07
N GLN A 139 9.59 -11.32 -26.30
CA GLN A 139 8.85 -11.95 -27.39
C GLN A 139 9.56 -13.22 -27.81
#